data_f6532697b8366c0f10da9790ac64818b
#
_entry.id   f6532697b8366c0f10da9790ac64818b
#
_cell.length_a   1.000
_cell.length_b   1.000
_cell.length_c   1.000
_cell.angle_alpha   90.00
_cell.angle_beta   90.00
_cell.angle_gamma   90.00
#
_symmetry.space_group_name_H-M   'P 1'
#
loop_
_entity.id
_entity.type
_entity.pdbx_description
1 polymer ?
#
loop_
_entity_poly.entity_id
_entity_poly.type
_entity_poly.pdbx_seq_one_letter_code
_entity_poly.pdbx_strand_id
1 'polypeptide(L)'
;MFRLIALLFFAFTSNAFALSSVYRSQVSTVPVGTVGTGSGLLSLAKSAEPKRITSGKWYGKYVCYTSFALGTTTIRANYRIYGNADCSGSSSGNSYHMITFQSTSSCPANKEMNPSTGLCENPCEKMEGNELGTVSFPVGTRDVVNICRNSCRAKSDLFFPAANPPYGVFTYTGDSCDGSETSEGGDGSTDGDGSTG
;
A
#
# COMPACT_ATOMS: atom_id res chain seq x y z
N MET A 1 -0.32 -36.10 48.56
CA MET A 1 -0.42 -36.14 47.10
C MET A 1 -0.33 -34.72 46.55
N PHE A 2 0.85 -34.27 46.18
CA PHE A 2 1.09 -32.96 45.55
C PHE A 2 0.95 -33.10 44.03
N ARG A 3 -0.07 -32.45 43.44
CA ARG A 3 -0.20 -32.33 41.97
C ARG A 3 0.66 -31.18 41.50
N LEU A 4 1.74 -31.53 40.83
CA LEU A 4 2.57 -30.57 40.07
C LEU A 4 1.78 -30.10 38.84
N ILE A 5 1.33 -28.85 38.83
CA ILE A 5 0.78 -28.19 37.63
C ILE A 5 1.96 -27.62 36.87
N ALA A 6 2.35 -28.29 35.77
CA ALA A 6 3.34 -27.76 34.83
C ALA A 6 2.68 -26.68 33.99
N LEU A 7 3.01 -25.42 34.30
CA LEU A 7 2.66 -24.26 33.45
C LEU A 7 3.55 -24.30 32.20
N LEU A 8 2.99 -24.76 31.10
CA LEU A 8 3.60 -24.63 29.77
C LEU A 8 3.54 -23.15 29.35
N PHE A 9 4.64 -22.43 29.56
CA PHE A 9 4.86 -21.13 28.92
C PHE A 9 5.09 -21.36 27.42
N PHE A 10 4.06 -21.15 26.60
CA PHE A 10 4.24 -20.95 25.16
C PHE A 10 4.96 -19.60 24.97
N ALA A 11 6.27 -19.65 24.82
CA ALA A 11 7.04 -18.52 24.31
C ALA A 11 6.61 -18.29 22.86
N PHE A 12 5.70 -17.34 22.65
CA PHE A 12 5.49 -16.78 21.31
C PHE A 12 6.77 -16.06 20.93
N THR A 13 7.62 -16.71 20.16
CA THR A 13 8.71 -16.07 19.45
C THR A 13 8.06 -15.19 18.38
N SER A 14 7.80 -13.93 18.70
CA SER A 14 7.51 -12.91 17.71
C SER A 14 8.73 -12.84 16.79
N ASN A 15 8.61 -13.39 15.58
CA ASN A 15 9.58 -13.21 14.52
C ASN A 15 9.56 -11.71 14.16
N ALA A 16 10.39 -10.92 14.83
CA ALA A 16 10.61 -9.53 14.45
C ALA A 16 11.32 -9.55 13.09
N PHE A 17 10.58 -9.37 12.02
CA PHE A 17 11.14 -9.19 10.69
C PHE A 17 11.97 -7.90 10.69
N ALA A 18 13.25 -8.02 10.32
CA ALA A 18 14.09 -6.84 10.14
C ALA A 18 13.56 -6.02 8.97
N LEU A 19 12.98 -4.86 9.28
CA LEU A 19 12.42 -3.93 8.31
C LEU A 19 13.50 -3.00 7.77
N SER A 20 13.35 -2.63 6.52
CA SER A 20 14.22 -1.70 5.80
C SER A 20 13.39 -0.66 5.06
N SER A 21 13.82 0.59 5.12
CA SER A 21 13.25 1.72 4.38
C SER A 21 14.17 2.12 3.26
N VAL A 22 13.66 2.21 2.04
CA VAL A 22 14.41 2.63 0.85
C VAL A 22 14.61 4.14 0.87
N TYR A 23 15.86 4.59 0.91
CA TYR A 23 16.17 6.03 0.85
C TYR A 23 16.78 6.47 -0.50
N ARG A 24 17.25 5.55 -1.32
CA ARG A 24 17.71 5.80 -2.69
C ARG A 24 17.36 4.61 -3.58
N SER A 25 16.77 4.87 -4.74
CA SER A 25 16.46 3.83 -5.70
C SER A 25 16.62 4.35 -7.14
N GLN A 26 17.20 3.50 -7.99
CA GLN A 26 17.26 3.69 -9.42
C GLN A 26 16.30 2.73 -10.16
N VAL A 27 15.60 1.88 -9.43
CA VAL A 27 14.62 0.92 -9.95
C VAL A 27 13.21 1.44 -9.66
N SER A 28 12.43 1.70 -10.69
CA SER A 28 11.13 2.40 -10.58
C SER A 28 10.07 1.65 -9.80
N THR A 29 10.10 0.32 -9.79
CA THR A 29 9.16 -0.52 -9.00
C THR A 29 9.42 -0.47 -7.50
N VAL A 30 10.59 0.04 -7.06
CA VAL A 30 10.94 0.20 -5.65
C VAL A 30 11.23 1.68 -5.37
N PRO A 31 10.20 2.51 -5.21
CA PRO A 31 10.38 3.94 -4.98
C PRO A 31 11.01 4.23 -3.59
N VAL A 32 11.59 5.42 -3.46
CA VAL A 32 12.05 5.94 -2.17
C VAL A 32 10.87 6.03 -1.21
N GLY A 33 11.09 5.65 0.06
CA GLY A 33 10.05 5.57 1.07
C GLY A 33 9.36 4.19 1.17
N THR A 34 9.61 3.26 0.22
CA THR A 34 9.12 1.88 0.35
C THR A 34 9.74 1.22 1.58
N VAL A 35 8.91 0.61 2.41
CA VAL A 35 9.33 -0.11 3.62
C VAL A 35 8.94 -1.57 3.51
N GLY A 36 9.85 -2.46 3.87
CA GLY A 36 9.63 -3.90 3.83
C GLY A 36 10.81 -4.70 4.36
N THR A 37 10.67 -6.02 4.31
CA THR A 37 11.80 -6.93 4.53
C THR A 37 12.74 -6.89 3.32
N GLY A 38 14.00 -7.28 3.49
CA GLY A 38 14.94 -7.37 2.37
C GLY A 38 14.43 -8.28 1.25
N SER A 39 13.77 -9.40 1.58
CA SER A 39 13.16 -10.31 0.61
C SER A 39 11.95 -9.70 -0.11
N GLY A 40 11.09 -8.94 0.59
CA GLY A 40 9.97 -8.22 0.00
C GLY A 40 10.45 -7.16 -0.99
N LEU A 41 11.41 -6.32 -0.59
CA LEU A 41 12.03 -5.32 -1.46
C LEU A 41 12.70 -5.95 -2.69
N LEU A 42 13.35 -7.12 -2.52
CA LEU A 42 13.94 -7.88 -3.62
C LEU A 42 12.87 -8.41 -4.59
N SER A 43 11.77 -8.94 -4.05
CA SER A 43 10.64 -9.43 -4.86
C SER A 43 10.04 -8.30 -5.70
N LEU A 44 9.83 -7.14 -5.06
CA LEU A 44 9.33 -5.95 -5.74
C LEU A 44 10.31 -5.44 -6.82
N ALA A 45 11.62 -5.48 -6.56
CA ALA A 45 12.62 -5.12 -7.56
C ALA A 45 12.59 -6.06 -8.78
N LYS A 46 12.37 -7.35 -8.56
CA LYS A 46 12.29 -8.36 -9.65
C LYS A 46 11.07 -8.20 -10.55
N SER A 47 10.02 -7.52 -10.10
CA SER A 47 8.84 -7.22 -10.92
C SER A 47 9.07 -6.06 -11.90
N ALA A 48 10.29 -5.49 -11.94
CA ALA A 48 10.58 -4.36 -12.81
C ALA A 48 10.54 -4.76 -14.30
N GLU A 49 9.60 -4.14 -15.01
CA GLU A 49 9.44 -4.26 -16.45
C GLU A 49 10.58 -3.54 -17.22
N PRO A 50 10.85 -3.95 -18.46
CA PRO A 50 11.80 -3.25 -19.32
C PRO A 50 11.44 -1.77 -19.48
N LYS A 51 12.42 -0.88 -19.28
CA LYS A 51 12.19 0.56 -19.31
C LYS A 51 12.88 1.20 -20.50
N ARG A 52 12.12 1.96 -21.31
CA ARG A 52 12.67 2.72 -22.43
C ARG A 52 13.55 3.88 -21.92
N ILE A 53 14.72 4.03 -22.51
CA ILE A 53 15.67 5.11 -22.22
C ILE A 53 15.25 6.35 -23.01
N THR A 54 15.02 7.47 -22.30
CA THR A 54 14.47 8.71 -22.87
C THR A 54 15.51 9.77 -23.14
N SER A 55 16.80 9.54 -22.80
CA SER A 55 17.88 10.49 -23.04
C SER A 55 19.25 9.82 -23.07
N GLY A 56 20.24 10.53 -23.60
CA GLY A 56 21.63 10.12 -23.58
C GLY A 56 22.01 9.11 -24.69
N LYS A 57 23.22 8.53 -24.55
CA LYS A 57 23.85 7.61 -25.53
C LYS A 57 22.97 6.47 -26.00
N TRP A 58 22.06 5.98 -25.13
CA TRP A 58 21.21 4.82 -25.37
C TRP A 58 19.75 5.20 -25.63
N TYR A 59 19.48 6.44 -26.04
CA TYR A 59 18.13 6.93 -26.35
C TYR A 59 17.37 5.96 -27.26
N GLY A 60 16.13 5.69 -26.91
CA GLY A 60 15.21 4.80 -27.64
C GLY A 60 15.40 3.31 -27.38
N LYS A 61 16.49 2.91 -26.68
CA LYS A 61 16.72 1.52 -26.25
C LYS A 61 16.07 1.22 -24.90
N TYR A 62 16.16 -0.03 -24.48
CA TYR A 62 15.50 -0.53 -23.28
C TYR A 62 16.49 -1.07 -22.26
N VAL A 63 16.28 -0.72 -20.98
CA VAL A 63 16.93 -1.34 -19.83
C VAL A 63 16.19 -2.61 -19.49
N CYS A 64 16.86 -3.75 -19.56
CA CYS A 64 16.31 -5.06 -19.23
C CYS A 64 17.10 -5.66 -18.08
N TYR A 65 16.45 -5.86 -16.94
CA TYR A 65 17.09 -6.44 -15.77
C TYR A 65 17.37 -7.92 -15.97
N THR A 66 18.57 -8.36 -15.63
CA THR A 66 19.04 -9.74 -15.86
C THR A 66 19.24 -10.52 -14.58
N SER A 67 19.63 -9.83 -13.49
CA SER A 67 19.80 -10.46 -12.18
C SER A 67 19.73 -9.43 -11.07
N PHE A 68 19.36 -9.92 -9.87
CA PHE A 68 19.27 -9.11 -8.65
C PHE A 68 20.06 -9.80 -7.54
N ALA A 69 20.83 -9.03 -6.80
CA ALA A 69 21.57 -9.50 -5.64
C ALA A 69 21.20 -8.67 -4.40
N LEU A 70 20.70 -9.35 -3.38
CA LEU A 70 20.39 -8.75 -2.08
C LEU A 70 21.64 -8.74 -1.21
N GLY A 71 22.04 -7.55 -0.77
CA GLY A 71 23.04 -7.33 0.27
C GLY A 71 22.41 -6.88 1.59
N THR A 72 23.20 -6.52 2.57
CA THR A 72 22.73 -6.09 3.90
C THR A 72 21.91 -4.81 3.84
N THR A 73 22.36 -3.84 3.06
CA THR A 73 21.73 -2.50 2.96
C THR A 73 21.44 -2.09 1.51
N THR A 74 21.59 -3.01 0.57
CA THR A 74 21.46 -2.71 -0.85
C THR A 74 20.88 -3.88 -1.64
N ILE A 75 20.19 -3.55 -2.75
CA ILE A 75 19.91 -4.49 -3.81
C ILE A 75 20.63 -3.99 -5.05
N ARG A 76 21.48 -4.83 -5.64
CA ARG A 76 22.12 -4.57 -6.93
C ARG A 76 21.28 -5.23 -8.02
N ALA A 77 20.72 -4.42 -8.91
CA ALA A 77 19.95 -4.83 -10.08
C ALA A 77 20.81 -4.73 -11.35
N ASN A 78 21.36 -5.84 -11.80
CA ASN A 78 22.15 -5.86 -13.04
C ASN A 78 21.21 -5.82 -14.24
N TYR A 79 21.60 -5.04 -15.27
CA TYR A 79 20.81 -4.92 -16.48
C TYR A 79 21.67 -4.96 -17.74
N ARG A 80 21.02 -5.25 -18.86
CA ARG A 80 21.55 -5.08 -20.21
C ARG A 80 20.68 -4.12 -21.00
N ILE A 81 21.26 -3.57 -22.06
CA ILE A 81 20.58 -2.60 -22.93
C ILE A 81 20.29 -3.29 -24.26
N TYR A 82 19.02 -3.32 -24.64
CA TYR A 82 18.51 -3.94 -25.87
C TYR A 82 17.85 -2.92 -26.79
N GLY A 83 17.71 -3.27 -28.08
CA GLY A 83 17.01 -2.43 -29.06
C GLY A 83 15.50 -2.45 -28.92
N ASN A 84 14.94 -3.48 -28.28
CA ASN A 84 13.51 -3.78 -28.19
C ASN A 84 13.07 -4.07 -26.76
N ALA A 85 11.76 -3.92 -26.50
CA ALA A 85 11.18 -4.05 -25.18
C ALA A 85 11.08 -5.51 -24.68
N ASP A 86 11.11 -6.49 -25.58
CA ASP A 86 11.09 -7.92 -25.25
C ASP A 86 12.47 -8.44 -24.79
N CYS A 87 13.48 -7.56 -24.74
CA CYS A 87 14.81 -7.89 -24.27
C CYS A 87 15.51 -8.98 -25.08
N SER A 88 15.15 -9.14 -26.35
CA SER A 88 15.68 -10.13 -27.26
C SER A 88 16.82 -9.57 -28.15
N GLY A 89 17.62 -10.49 -28.73
CA GLY A 89 18.71 -10.14 -29.62
C GLY A 89 20.00 -9.74 -28.93
N SER A 90 20.87 -8.98 -29.62
CA SER A 90 22.16 -8.58 -29.09
C SER A 90 22.07 -7.38 -28.16
N SER A 91 22.69 -7.47 -26.99
CA SER A 91 22.76 -6.34 -26.06
C SER A 91 23.84 -5.33 -26.51
N SER A 92 23.52 -4.06 -26.35
CA SER A 92 24.41 -2.92 -26.70
C SER A 92 25.29 -2.48 -25.54
N GLY A 93 25.04 -2.96 -24.34
CA GLY A 93 25.80 -2.62 -23.14
C GLY A 93 25.20 -3.26 -21.89
N ASN A 94 25.94 -3.17 -20.79
CA ASN A 94 25.51 -3.66 -19.47
C ASN A 94 25.93 -2.68 -18.38
N SER A 95 25.19 -2.67 -17.28
CA SER A 95 25.52 -1.95 -16.06
C SER A 95 24.62 -2.46 -14.93
N TYR A 96 24.52 -1.69 -13.84
CA TYR A 96 23.65 -2.00 -12.73
C TYR A 96 22.97 -0.75 -12.17
N HIS A 97 21.81 -0.93 -11.60
CA HIS A 97 21.14 0.03 -10.75
C HIS A 97 21.24 -0.40 -9.28
N MET A 98 21.23 0.57 -8.38
CA MET A 98 21.28 0.33 -6.95
C MET A 98 19.98 0.79 -6.29
N ILE A 99 19.48 -0.05 -5.39
CA ILE A 99 18.49 0.31 -4.39
C ILE A 99 19.21 0.28 -3.06
N THR A 100 19.17 1.39 -2.31
CA THR A 100 19.84 1.48 -1.01
C THR A 100 18.79 1.71 0.06
N PHE A 101 18.88 0.99 1.16
CA PHE A 101 17.94 1.05 2.27
C PHE A 101 18.65 1.06 3.63
N GLN A 102 17.94 1.52 4.64
CA GLN A 102 18.36 1.56 6.03
C GLN A 102 17.37 0.80 6.91
N SER A 103 17.82 0.28 8.03
CA SER A 103 16.94 -0.40 8.99
C SER A 103 15.90 0.56 9.56
N THR A 104 14.69 0.07 9.77
CA THR A 104 13.61 0.75 10.47
C THR A 104 12.93 -0.21 11.43
N SER A 105 12.31 0.32 12.49
CA SER A 105 11.68 -0.51 13.53
C SER A 105 10.20 -0.80 13.25
N SER A 106 9.57 -0.02 12.37
CA SER A 106 8.12 -0.11 12.12
C SER A 106 7.75 0.27 10.70
N CYS A 107 6.57 -0.15 10.28
CA CYS A 107 5.93 0.39 9.09
C CYS A 107 5.56 1.87 9.28
N PRO A 108 5.45 2.65 8.19
CA PRO A 108 4.89 3.99 8.22
C PRO A 108 3.46 4.01 8.79
N ALA A 109 2.98 5.19 9.21
CA ALA A 109 1.62 5.37 9.66
C ALA A 109 0.61 4.84 8.61
N ASN A 110 -0.47 4.22 9.09
CA ASN A 110 -1.54 3.61 8.27
C ASN A 110 -1.07 2.47 7.33
N LYS A 111 0.12 1.91 7.57
CA LYS A 111 0.61 0.74 6.85
C LYS A 111 0.97 -0.38 7.81
N GLU A 112 0.69 -1.61 7.39
CA GLU A 112 0.99 -2.81 8.14
C GLU A 112 1.87 -3.75 7.33
N MET A 113 2.67 -4.56 8.04
CA MET A 113 3.48 -5.59 7.39
C MET A 113 2.57 -6.66 6.78
N ASN A 114 2.61 -6.79 5.47
CA ASN A 114 2.00 -7.92 4.80
C ASN A 114 2.95 -9.13 4.82
N PRO A 115 2.63 -10.20 5.56
CA PRO A 115 3.52 -11.35 5.70
C PRO A 115 3.73 -12.10 4.38
N SER A 116 2.80 -11.98 3.42
CA SER A 116 2.89 -12.65 2.12
C SER A 116 3.84 -11.95 1.15
N THR A 117 3.84 -10.61 1.14
CA THR A 117 4.70 -9.80 0.26
C THR A 117 5.98 -9.36 0.94
N GLY A 118 6.00 -9.32 2.27
CA GLY A 118 7.09 -8.75 3.07
C GLY A 118 7.23 -7.23 2.96
N LEU A 119 6.18 -6.53 2.53
CA LEU A 119 6.13 -5.08 2.36
C LEU A 119 5.18 -4.44 3.36
N CYS A 120 5.43 -3.18 3.74
CA CYS A 120 4.48 -2.36 4.47
C CYS A 120 3.46 -1.78 3.48
N GLU A 121 2.26 -2.29 3.52
CA GLU A 121 1.16 -1.95 2.62
C GLU A 121 -0.02 -1.36 3.41
N ASN A 122 -0.82 -0.54 2.75
CA ASN A 122 -2.10 -0.12 3.32
C ASN A 122 -3.08 -1.30 3.23
N PRO A 123 -3.59 -1.83 4.35
CA PRO A 123 -4.53 -2.94 4.32
C PRO A 123 -5.82 -2.62 3.56
N CYS A 124 -6.18 -1.35 3.48
CA CYS A 124 -7.40 -0.89 2.82
C CYS A 124 -7.32 -0.96 1.29
N GLU A 125 -6.13 -0.75 0.70
CA GLU A 125 -5.93 -0.85 -0.76
C GLU A 125 -6.38 -2.21 -1.33
N LYS A 126 -6.26 -3.29 -0.54
CA LYS A 126 -6.72 -4.63 -0.93
C LYS A 126 -8.23 -4.80 -0.89
N MET A 127 -8.91 -3.90 -0.19
CA MET A 127 -10.36 -3.92 -0.04
C MET A 127 -11.05 -3.03 -1.07
N GLU A 128 -10.30 -2.21 -1.80
CA GLU A 128 -10.84 -1.31 -2.83
C GLU A 128 -11.77 -2.05 -3.80
N GLY A 129 -12.97 -1.49 -3.99
CA GLY A 129 -14.01 -2.06 -4.84
C GLY A 129 -14.77 -3.23 -4.24
N ASN A 130 -14.38 -3.75 -3.05
CA ASN A 130 -15.15 -4.79 -2.38
C ASN A 130 -16.35 -4.17 -1.66
N GLU A 131 -17.51 -4.82 -1.78
CA GLU A 131 -18.70 -4.41 -1.04
C GLU A 131 -18.51 -4.67 0.46
N LEU A 132 -18.76 -3.64 1.29
CA LEU A 132 -18.92 -3.80 2.73
C LEU A 132 -20.29 -4.42 3.03
N GLY A 133 -21.24 -4.28 2.11
CA GLY A 133 -22.62 -4.71 2.23
C GLY A 133 -23.52 -3.67 2.89
N THR A 134 -24.65 -4.15 3.44
CA THR A 134 -25.67 -3.28 4.05
C THR A 134 -25.31 -2.90 5.47
N VAL A 135 -25.33 -1.61 5.78
CA VAL A 135 -25.15 -1.05 7.13
C VAL A 135 -26.41 -0.30 7.54
N SER A 136 -26.93 -0.63 8.71
CA SER A 136 -28.12 0.03 9.28
C SER A 136 -27.70 1.16 10.22
N PHE A 137 -28.51 2.22 10.27
CA PHE A 137 -28.27 3.44 11.05
C PHE A 137 -29.42 3.73 12.00
N PRO A 138 -29.22 4.58 13.01
CA PRO A 138 -30.28 5.04 13.91
C PRO A 138 -31.45 5.68 13.14
N VAL A 139 -32.65 5.53 13.68
CA VAL A 139 -33.86 6.17 13.12
C VAL A 139 -33.66 7.69 13.09
N GLY A 140 -33.96 8.29 11.95
CA GLY A 140 -33.76 9.74 11.72
C GLY A 140 -32.48 10.10 10.98
N THR A 141 -31.59 9.15 10.71
CA THR A 141 -30.43 9.36 9.83
C THR A 141 -30.93 9.65 8.41
N ARG A 142 -30.53 10.79 7.84
CA ARG A 142 -31.01 11.26 6.54
C ARG A 142 -30.13 10.84 5.38
N ASP A 143 -28.81 10.88 5.60
CA ASP A 143 -27.83 10.49 4.59
C ASP A 143 -26.51 10.15 5.26
N VAL A 144 -25.76 9.22 4.67
CA VAL A 144 -24.40 8.88 5.10
C VAL A 144 -23.55 8.67 3.84
N VAL A 145 -22.60 9.56 3.62
CA VAL A 145 -21.75 9.53 2.42
C VAL A 145 -20.59 8.58 2.57
N ASN A 146 -19.93 8.57 3.74
CA ASN A 146 -18.79 7.74 4.04
C ASN A 146 -18.91 7.15 5.44
N ILE A 147 -18.36 5.95 5.61
CA ILE A 147 -18.18 5.32 6.92
C ILE A 147 -16.76 4.79 7.05
N CYS A 148 -16.27 4.75 8.28
CA CYS A 148 -15.00 4.15 8.62
C CYS A 148 -15.23 2.78 9.26
N ARG A 149 -14.72 1.72 8.63
CA ARG A 149 -14.83 0.36 9.15
C ARG A 149 -13.47 -0.32 9.16
N ASN A 150 -13.00 -0.75 10.34
CA ASN A 150 -11.67 -1.35 10.52
C ASN A 150 -10.55 -0.46 9.97
N SER A 151 -10.64 0.85 10.23
CA SER A 151 -9.72 1.89 9.73
C SER A 151 -9.70 2.04 8.20
N CYS A 152 -10.68 1.46 7.48
CA CYS A 152 -10.81 1.60 6.03
C CYS A 152 -12.12 2.34 5.69
N ARG A 153 -11.99 3.31 4.78
CA ARG A 153 -13.11 4.11 4.31
C ARG A 153 -13.96 3.31 3.33
N ALA A 154 -15.29 3.37 3.52
CA ALA A 154 -16.24 2.91 2.55
C ALA A 154 -17.22 4.03 2.21
N LYS A 155 -17.53 4.17 0.91
CA LYS A 155 -18.43 5.18 0.36
C LYS A 155 -19.80 4.56 0.13
N SER A 156 -20.85 5.34 0.37
CA SER A 156 -22.23 4.96 0.07
C SER A 156 -22.46 4.90 -1.45
N ASP A 157 -22.95 3.77 -1.91
CA ASP A 157 -23.43 3.59 -3.28
C ASP A 157 -24.94 3.91 -3.34
N LEU A 158 -25.67 3.47 -2.32
CA LEU A 158 -27.10 3.70 -2.16
C LEU A 158 -27.43 3.92 -0.68
N PHE A 159 -28.33 4.87 -0.39
CA PHE A 159 -28.85 5.10 0.95
C PHE A 159 -30.38 5.18 0.94
N PHE A 160 -31.03 4.55 1.94
CA PHE A 160 -32.47 4.42 2.07
C PHE A 160 -32.96 5.06 3.39
N PRO A 161 -33.12 6.39 3.45
CA PRO A 161 -33.47 7.10 4.68
C PRO A 161 -34.91 6.81 5.16
N ALA A 162 -35.80 6.43 4.25
CA ALA A 162 -37.21 6.14 4.56
C ALA A 162 -37.43 4.72 5.10
N ALA A 163 -36.41 3.87 5.09
CA ALA A 163 -36.45 2.54 5.68
C ALA A 163 -36.49 2.60 7.22
N ASN A 164 -36.97 1.56 7.86
CA ASN A 164 -37.01 1.48 9.32
C ASN A 164 -36.37 0.15 9.81
N PRO A 165 -35.09 0.15 10.29
CA PRO A 165 -34.21 1.34 10.38
C PRO A 165 -33.68 1.78 9.02
N PRO A 166 -33.22 3.06 8.85
CA PRO A 166 -32.49 3.49 7.68
C PRO A 166 -31.25 2.64 7.42
N TYR A 167 -30.90 2.42 6.16
CA TYR A 167 -29.72 1.65 5.81
C TYR A 167 -29.07 2.14 4.51
N GLY A 168 -27.81 1.81 4.33
CA GLY A 168 -27.07 2.06 3.08
C GLY A 168 -26.26 0.86 2.65
N VAL A 169 -25.92 0.81 1.37
CA VAL A 169 -24.96 -0.14 0.77
C VAL A 169 -23.67 0.61 0.51
N PHE A 170 -22.55 0.05 0.93
CA PHE A 170 -21.26 0.71 0.91
C PHE A 170 -20.21 -0.16 0.22
N THR A 171 -19.29 0.52 -0.51
CA THR A 171 -18.11 -0.09 -1.15
C THR A 171 -16.84 0.56 -0.62
N TYR A 172 -15.83 -0.24 -0.32
CA TYR A 172 -14.53 0.25 0.13
C TYR A 172 -13.82 1.05 -0.94
N THR A 173 -13.22 2.19 -0.55
CA THR A 173 -12.51 3.11 -1.46
C THR A 173 -11.02 2.82 -1.58
N GLY A 174 -10.46 1.93 -0.75
CA GLY A 174 -9.01 1.71 -0.66
C GLY A 174 -8.29 2.67 0.28
N ASP A 175 -8.95 3.73 0.75
CA ASP A 175 -8.36 4.71 1.67
C ASP A 175 -8.44 4.25 3.12
N SER A 176 -7.46 4.66 3.93
CA SER A 176 -7.56 4.58 5.39
C SER A 176 -8.43 5.73 5.93
N CYS A 177 -9.01 5.51 7.12
CA CYS A 177 -9.80 6.49 7.86
C CYS A 177 -9.55 6.36 9.36
N ASP A 178 -9.86 7.42 10.12
CA ASP A 178 -9.75 7.45 11.59
C ASP A 178 -11.10 7.53 12.31
N GLY A 179 -12.20 7.53 11.55
CA GLY A 179 -13.58 7.64 12.05
C GLY A 179 -14.13 9.06 12.09
N SER A 180 -13.31 10.08 11.85
CA SER A 180 -13.76 11.48 11.78
C SER A 180 -14.53 11.78 10.50
N GLU A 181 -14.38 10.93 9.47
CA GLU A 181 -15.00 11.10 8.16
C GLU A 181 -16.42 10.55 8.05
N THR A 182 -16.99 10.01 9.14
CA THR A 182 -18.38 9.60 9.16
C THR A 182 -19.24 10.86 9.19
N SER A 183 -19.44 11.47 8.01
CA SER A 183 -20.33 12.61 7.87
C SER A 183 -21.74 12.12 7.60
N GLU A 184 -22.64 12.39 8.55
CA GLU A 184 -24.03 12.56 8.19
C GLU A 184 -24.07 13.73 7.20
N GLY A 185 -24.66 13.56 6.02
CA GLY A 185 -24.81 14.62 5.03
C GLY A 185 -25.57 15.80 5.64
N GLY A 186 -24.86 16.65 6.35
CA GLY A 186 -25.36 17.91 6.84
C GLY A 186 -25.47 18.86 5.67
N ASP A 187 -26.69 19.32 5.39
CA ASP A 187 -26.98 20.41 4.49
C ASP A 187 -26.28 21.68 5.01
N GLY A 188 -25.02 21.83 4.60
CA GLY A 188 -24.17 22.98 4.91
C GLY A 188 -24.36 24.08 3.87
N SER A 189 -25.59 24.49 3.65
CA SER A 189 -25.87 25.76 2.98
C SER A 189 -25.61 26.89 3.97
N THR A 190 -24.37 27.29 4.10
CA THR A 190 -24.03 28.62 4.67
C THR A 190 -23.96 29.60 3.50
N ASP A 191 -25.10 30.07 3.10
CA ASP A 191 -25.21 31.34 2.39
C ASP A 191 -24.76 32.45 3.34
N GLY A 192 -23.48 32.76 3.30
CA GLY A 192 -22.89 33.95 3.90
C GLY A 192 -23.21 35.14 3.05
N ASP A 193 -24.44 35.69 3.18
CA ASP A 193 -24.77 37.00 2.69
C ASP A 193 -24.09 38.06 3.55
N GLY A 194 -22.92 38.51 3.12
CA GLY A 194 -22.19 39.65 3.65
C GLY A 194 -22.68 40.94 3.01
N SER A 195 -23.83 41.44 3.42
CA SER A 195 -24.23 42.78 3.10
C SER A 195 -23.46 43.77 3.94
N THR A 196 -22.58 44.53 3.31
CA THR A 196 -21.99 45.77 3.84
C THR A 196 -22.93 46.93 3.59
N GLY A 197 -23.38 47.54 4.69
CA GLY A 197 -23.86 48.90 4.72
C GLY A 197 -22.74 49.88 5.00
#